data_a154693b57218c5dee022ddecb6185f0
#
_entry.id   a154693b57218c5dee022ddecb6185f0
#
_cell.length_a   1.000
_cell.length_b   1.000
_cell.length_c   1.000
_cell.angle_alpha   90.00
_cell.angle_beta   90.00
_cell.angle_gamma   90.00
#
_symmetry.space_group_name_H-M   'P 1'
#
loop_
_entity.id
_entity.type
_entity.pdbx_description
1 polymer ?
#
loop_
_entity_poly.entity_id
_entity_poly.type
_entity_poly.pdbx_seq_one_letter_code
_entity_poly.pdbx_strand_id
1 'polypeptide(L)'
;QTAEEFGSVDLYVSNAAYSDRERMIDADMDGFRRTIDVSMWGAFYGVRAAAQQMIKQGNGGAITVVSSPHAVIPIPTAMAYNMAKAAIDHMVRTAAIELAEHRVRTNLVHPGWIDTPGERKFFSEEDIAKGAAKLPWGRMGTAEEIAKAIVFTLSEDADYMTGSTLTIDGGVSLPWWSNRDSGEM
;
A
#
# COMPACT_ATOMS: atom_id res chain seq x y z
N GLN A 1 9.91 -3.76 22.37
CA GLN A 1 9.01 -2.91 23.14
C GLN A 1 7.58 -3.47 23.13
N THR A 2 6.86 -3.57 21.96
CA THR A 2 5.48 -4.12 21.92
C THR A 2 5.37 -5.51 22.54
N ALA A 3 6.24 -6.44 22.17
CA ALA A 3 6.25 -7.78 22.72
C ALA A 3 6.64 -7.82 24.21
N GLU A 4 7.43 -6.86 24.68
CA GLU A 4 7.80 -6.72 26.10
C GLU A 4 6.64 -6.21 26.94
N GLU A 5 5.84 -5.30 26.37
CA GLU A 5 4.73 -4.65 27.07
C GLU A 5 3.43 -5.47 27.02
N PHE A 6 3.13 -6.10 25.87
CA PHE A 6 1.88 -6.82 25.65
C PHE A 6 2.05 -8.35 25.55
N GLY A 7 3.28 -8.85 25.62
CA GLY A 7 3.59 -10.29 25.60
C GLY A 7 3.74 -10.87 24.18
N SER A 8 3.11 -10.29 23.17
CA SER A 8 3.15 -10.78 21.79
C SER A 8 3.07 -9.67 20.74
N VAL A 9 3.35 -10.04 19.48
CA VAL A 9 3.01 -9.31 18.28
C VAL A 9 2.27 -10.28 17.36
N ASP A 10 0.96 -10.15 17.25
CA ASP A 10 0.11 -11.08 16.51
C ASP A 10 -0.31 -10.49 15.15
N LEU A 11 -0.42 -9.17 15.10
CA LEU A 11 -0.82 -8.42 13.91
C LEU A 11 0.16 -7.28 13.65
N TYR A 12 0.53 -7.07 12.37
CA TYR A 12 1.38 -5.96 11.97
C TYR A 12 0.84 -5.27 10.72
N VAL A 13 0.84 -3.93 10.73
CA VAL A 13 0.50 -3.10 9.58
C VAL A 13 1.69 -2.22 9.20
N SER A 14 2.18 -2.37 7.97
CA SER A 14 3.15 -1.45 7.39
C SER A 14 2.42 -0.44 6.51
N ASN A 15 2.26 0.80 7.01
CA ASN A 15 1.53 1.87 6.32
C ASN A 15 2.39 3.09 6.01
N ALA A 16 3.49 3.31 6.75
CA ALA A 16 4.32 4.49 6.57
C ALA A 16 4.88 4.58 5.15
N ALA A 17 4.75 5.76 4.56
CA ALA A 17 5.27 6.04 3.22
C ALA A 17 5.71 7.50 3.11
N TYR A 18 6.61 7.75 2.18
CA TYR A 18 7.02 9.07 1.74
C TYR A 18 7.06 9.10 0.21
N SER A 19 6.77 10.24 -0.38
CA SER A 19 6.84 10.43 -1.83
C SER A 19 7.17 11.89 -2.15
N ASP A 20 8.05 12.07 -3.13
CA ASP A 20 8.21 13.32 -3.86
C ASP A 20 7.68 13.14 -5.29
N ARG A 21 7.33 14.25 -5.93
CA ARG A 21 6.74 14.29 -7.26
C ARG A 21 7.62 15.11 -8.20
N GLU A 22 8.51 14.43 -8.92
CA GLU A 22 9.43 15.05 -9.86
C GLU A 22 9.59 14.18 -11.11
N ARG A 23 9.91 14.81 -12.24
CA ARG A 23 10.25 14.06 -13.45
C ARG A 23 11.56 13.30 -13.24
N MET A 24 11.69 12.13 -13.81
CA MET A 24 12.87 11.28 -13.69
C MET A 24 14.20 12.02 -13.97
N ILE A 25 14.20 12.87 -14.99
CA ILE A 25 15.41 13.57 -15.44
C ILE A 25 15.80 14.77 -14.54
N ASP A 26 14.85 15.29 -13.78
CA ASP A 26 15.02 16.48 -12.93
C ASP A 26 14.99 16.13 -11.44
N ALA A 27 14.84 14.84 -11.11
CA ALA A 27 14.61 14.40 -9.73
C ALA A 27 15.78 14.74 -8.81
N ASP A 28 15.47 15.39 -7.67
CA ASP A 28 16.40 15.50 -6.57
C ASP A 28 16.73 14.13 -6.00
N MET A 29 18.01 13.77 -6.07
CA MET A 29 18.43 12.42 -5.66
C MET A 29 18.35 12.20 -4.15
N ASP A 30 18.31 13.23 -3.33
CA ASP A 30 18.13 13.08 -1.88
C ASP A 30 16.66 12.81 -1.54
N GLY A 31 15.72 13.50 -2.20
CA GLY A 31 14.30 13.19 -2.15
C GLY A 31 13.97 11.80 -2.69
N PHE A 32 14.62 11.41 -3.79
CA PHE A 32 14.50 10.07 -4.37
C PHE A 32 14.94 8.98 -3.37
N ARG A 33 16.14 9.11 -2.78
CA ARG A 33 16.67 8.17 -1.77
C ARG A 33 15.74 8.11 -0.56
N ARG A 34 15.29 9.27 -0.06
CA ARG A 34 14.35 9.33 1.07
C ARG A 34 13.06 8.56 0.77
N THR A 35 12.53 8.67 -0.45
CA THR A 35 11.35 7.92 -0.87
C THR A 35 11.60 6.41 -0.82
N ILE A 36 12.72 5.95 -1.33
CA ILE A 36 13.13 4.53 -1.28
C ILE A 36 13.35 4.07 0.16
N ASP A 37 14.05 4.86 0.98
CA ASP A 37 14.38 4.50 2.36
C ASP A 37 13.11 4.35 3.21
N VAL A 38 12.19 5.29 3.12
CA VAL A 38 10.97 5.26 3.91
C VAL A 38 9.96 4.25 3.35
N SER A 39 9.69 4.32 2.04
CA SER A 39 8.58 3.58 1.44
C SER A 39 8.91 2.14 1.07
N MET A 40 10.18 1.79 0.86
CA MET A 40 10.61 0.43 0.55
C MET A 40 11.35 -0.20 1.73
N TRP A 41 12.51 0.37 2.13
CA TRP A 41 13.32 -0.20 3.21
C TRP A 41 12.58 -0.19 4.55
N GLY A 42 11.83 0.88 4.85
CA GLY A 42 11.02 0.95 6.07
C GLY A 42 9.99 -0.18 6.13
N ALA A 43 9.31 -0.48 5.02
CA ALA A 43 8.38 -1.60 4.94
C ALA A 43 9.09 -2.95 5.14
N PHE A 44 10.24 -3.16 4.45
CA PHE A 44 11.03 -4.38 4.60
C PHE A 44 11.49 -4.62 6.04
N TYR A 45 12.05 -3.61 6.68
CA TYR A 45 12.53 -3.75 8.07
C TYR A 45 11.38 -4.05 9.05
N GLY A 46 10.25 -3.39 8.87
CA GLY A 46 9.08 -3.62 9.71
C GLY A 46 8.49 -5.02 9.54
N VAL A 47 8.28 -5.46 8.30
CA VAL A 47 7.80 -6.83 7.97
C VAL A 47 8.77 -7.88 8.52
N ARG A 48 10.07 -7.70 8.28
CA ARG A 48 11.10 -8.62 8.78
C ARG A 48 11.09 -8.73 10.31
N ALA A 49 11.03 -7.60 11.01
CA ALA A 49 11.02 -7.59 12.48
C ALA A 49 9.75 -8.24 13.05
N ALA A 50 8.58 -7.94 12.48
CA ALA A 50 7.31 -8.55 12.87
C ALA A 50 7.33 -10.06 12.62
N ALA A 51 7.75 -10.50 11.44
CA ALA A 51 7.85 -11.92 11.10
C ALA A 51 8.81 -12.69 12.04
N GLN A 52 9.99 -12.14 12.34
CA GLN A 52 10.92 -12.74 13.28
C GLN A 52 10.31 -12.92 14.67
N GLN A 53 9.54 -11.93 15.12
CA GLN A 53 8.87 -12.02 16.42
C GLN A 53 7.73 -13.05 16.40
N MET A 54 6.91 -13.10 15.35
CA MET A 54 5.82 -14.07 15.16
C MET A 54 6.36 -15.51 15.09
N ILE A 55 7.45 -15.73 14.35
CA ILE A 55 8.12 -17.04 14.29
C ILE A 55 8.62 -17.46 15.69
N LYS A 56 9.26 -16.56 16.42
CA LYS A 56 9.75 -16.82 17.78
C LYS A 56 8.62 -17.18 18.74
N GLN A 57 7.44 -16.59 18.58
CA GLN A 57 6.24 -16.86 19.39
C GLN A 57 5.62 -18.23 19.09
N GLY A 58 5.68 -18.67 17.81
CA GLY A 58 5.18 -19.97 17.37
C GLY A 58 3.65 -20.05 17.20
N ASN A 59 2.94 -18.93 17.30
CA ASN A 59 1.47 -18.88 17.25
C ASN A 59 0.91 -18.42 15.90
N GLY A 60 1.78 -18.27 14.88
CA GLY A 60 1.39 -17.65 13.62
C GLY A 60 1.26 -16.13 13.72
N GLY A 61 0.48 -15.53 12.83
CA GLY A 61 0.22 -14.10 12.82
C GLY A 61 -0.25 -13.60 11.45
N ALA A 62 -0.55 -12.29 11.38
CA ALA A 62 -0.93 -11.66 10.12
C ALA A 62 -0.25 -10.31 9.92
N ILE A 63 0.25 -10.10 8.71
CA ILE A 63 0.94 -8.89 8.27
C ILE A 63 0.18 -8.30 7.10
N THR A 64 -0.10 -7.01 7.14
CA THR A 64 -0.67 -6.26 6.02
C THR A 64 0.23 -5.10 5.65
N VAL A 65 0.59 -5.03 4.37
CA VAL A 65 1.40 -3.93 3.83
C VAL A 65 0.52 -3.07 2.93
N VAL A 66 0.45 -1.79 3.25
CA VAL A 66 -0.26 -0.80 2.43
C VAL A 66 0.65 -0.38 1.28
N SER A 67 0.35 -0.93 0.11
CA SER A 67 1.03 -0.60 -1.14
C SER A 67 0.25 0.48 -1.92
N SER A 68 0.09 0.34 -3.22
CA SER A 68 -0.61 1.29 -4.07
C SER A 68 -0.83 0.69 -5.46
N PRO A 69 -1.84 1.11 -6.24
CA PRO A 69 -1.90 0.87 -7.67
C PRO A 69 -0.67 1.34 -8.45
N HIS A 70 0.11 2.27 -7.91
CA HIS A 70 1.42 2.68 -8.44
C HIS A 70 2.44 1.53 -8.57
N ALA A 71 2.21 0.41 -7.89
CA ALA A 71 3.02 -0.80 -8.05
C ALA A 71 2.87 -1.42 -9.45
N VAL A 72 1.74 -1.21 -10.11
CA VAL A 72 1.38 -1.82 -11.41
C VAL A 72 1.03 -0.80 -12.48
N ILE A 73 0.64 0.43 -12.10
CA ILE A 73 0.31 1.52 -13.01
C ILE A 73 1.40 2.57 -12.95
N PRO A 74 2.08 2.87 -14.07
CA PRO A 74 3.12 3.89 -14.09
C PRO A 74 2.51 5.30 -14.01
N ILE A 75 2.69 5.97 -12.89
CA ILE A 75 2.24 7.35 -12.72
C ILE A 75 3.42 8.29 -12.98
N PRO A 76 3.30 9.23 -13.93
CA PRO A 76 4.33 10.24 -14.20
C PRO A 76 4.71 11.02 -12.93
N THR A 77 5.95 11.47 -12.86
CA THR A 77 6.55 12.23 -11.75
C THR A 77 6.69 11.48 -10.42
N ALA A 78 6.28 10.21 -10.34
CA ALA A 78 6.33 9.41 -9.12
C ALA A 78 7.33 8.25 -9.21
N MET A 79 8.45 8.40 -9.94
CA MET A 79 9.37 7.30 -10.26
C MET A 79 9.83 6.52 -9.02
N ALA A 80 10.38 7.21 -8.01
CA ALA A 80 10.88 6.57 -6.80
C ALA A 80 9.75 5.83 -6.04
N TYR A 81 8.56 6.43 -5.99
CA TYR A 81 7.42 5.83 -5.32
C TYR A 81 6.88 4.62 -6.07
N ASN A 82 6.76 4.70 -7.41
CA ASN A 82 6.38 3.56 -8.25
C ASN A 82 7.34 2.38 -8.04
N MET A 83 8.66 2.64 -8.06
CA MET A 83 9.69 1.63 -7.81
C MET A 83 9.56 1.03 -6.41
N ALA A 84 9.39 1.86 -5.38
CA ALA A 84 9.24 1.39 -4.00
C ALA A 84 8.01 0.50 -3.85
N LYS A 85 6.86 0.90 -4.41
CA LYS A 85 5.61 0.13 -4.31
C LYS A 85 5.64 -1.17 -5.11
N ALA A 86 6.25 -1.18 -6.29
CA ALA A 86 6.48 -2.42 -7.05
C ALA A 86 7.41 -3.39 -6.30
N ALA A 87 8.46 -2.87 -5.68
CA ALA A 87 9.39 -3.68 -4.89
C ALA A 87 8.72 -4.32 -3.67
N ILE A 88 7.91 -3.56 -2.91
CA ILE A 88 7.21 -4.12 -1.74
C ILE A 88 6.10 -5.11 -2.13
N ASP A 89 5.46 -4.93 -3.27
CA ASP A 89 4.49 -5.91 -3.79
C ASP A 89 5.15 -7.28 -4.01
N HIS A 90 6.32 -7.28 -4.63
CA HIS A 90 7.05 -8.52 -4.85
C HIS A 90 7.63 -9.08 -3.55
N MET A 91 8.16 -8.22 -2.67
CA MET A 91 8.64 -8.59 -1.34
C MET A 91 7.55 -9.33 -0.52
N VAL A 92 6.33 -8.80 -0.49
CA VAL A 92 5.22 -9.40 0.26
C VAL A 92 4.86 -10.79 -0.27
N ARG A 93 4.85 -10.97 -1.60
CA ARG A 93 4.59 -12.30 -2.20
C ARG A 93 5.69 -13.31 -1.87
N THR A 94 6.95 -12.88 -1.87
CA THR A 94 8.07 -13.72 -1.44
C THR A 94 7.95 -14.08 0.04
N ALA A 95 7.71 -13.09 0.90
CA ALA A 95 7.51 -13.29 2.33
C ALA A 95 6.33 -14.24 2.64
N ALA A 96 5.24 -14.15 1.88
CA ALA A 96 4.08 -15.03 2.05
C ALA A 96 4.42 -16.50 1.86
N ILE A 97 5.29 -16.82 0.91
CA ILE A 97 5.77 -18.20 0.67
C ILE A 97 6.72 -18.63 1.79
N GLU A 98 7.71 -17.80 2.12
CA GLU A 98 8.72 -18.11 3.14
C GLU A 98 8.12 -18.26 4.55
N LEU A 99 7.04 -17.53 4.85
CA LEU A 99 6.41 -17.52 6.16
C LEU A 99 5.24 -18.52 6.31
N ALA A 100 4.85 -19.19 5.25
CA ALA A 100 3.70 -20.11 5.24
C ALA A 100 3.87 -21.29 6.22
N GLU A 101 5.07 -21.85 6.34
CA GLU A 101 5.35 -22.93 7.31
C GLU A 101 5.16 -22.49 8.77
N HIS A 102 5.31 -21.19 9.03
CA HIS A 102 5.12 -20.59 10.36
C HIS A 102 3.69 -20.09 10.62
N ARG A 103 2.77 -20.31 9.69
CA ARG A 103 1.39 -19.80 9.76
C ARG A 103 1.31 -18.27 9.90
N VAL A 104 2.27 -17.55 9.32
CA VAL A 104 2.25 -16.08 9.24
C VAL A 104 1.78 -15.67 7.85
N ARG A 105 0.58 -15.10 7.78
CA ARG A 105 -0.01 -14.59 6.55
C ARG A 105 0.52 -13.19 6.23
N THR A 106 0.85 -12.93 4.97
CA THR A 106 1.33 -11.61 4.56
C THR A 106 0.60 -11.17 3.30
N ASN A 107 -0.16 -10.07 3.40
CA ASN A 107 -1.02 -9.57 2.32
C ASN A 107 -0.79 -8.10 2.02
N LEU A 108 -1.29 -7.65 0.87
CA LEU A 108 -1.24 -6.29 0.37
C LEU A 108 -2.62 -5.63 0.34
N VAL A 109 -2.67 -4.35 0.63
CA VAL A 109 -3.80 -3.49 0.29
C VAL A 109 -3.32 -2.43 -0.69
N HIS A 110 -4.05 -2.23 -1.80
CA HIS A 110 -3.84 -1.17 -2.78
C HIS A 110 -4.96 -0.12 -2.66
N PRO A 111 -4.76 0.94 -1.88
CA PRO A 111 -5.69 2.07 -1.84
C PRO A 111 -5.65 2.85 -3.15
N GLY A 112 -6.81 3.28 -3.63
CA GLY A 112 -6.89 4.26 -4.71
C GLY A 112 -6.49 5.67 -4.25
N TRP A 113 -7.16 6.68 -4.80
CA TRP A 113 -6.96 8.04 -4.35
C TRP A 113 -7.80 8.29 -3.09
N ILE A 114 -7.13 8.45 -1.96
CA ILE A 114 -7.75 8.51 -0.63
C ILE A 114 -7.62 9.91 -0.05
N ASP A 115 -8.72 10.44 0.47
CA ASP A 115 -8.75 11.74 1.11
C ASP A 115 -7.97 11.73 2.43
N THR A 116 -6.75 12.25 2.36
CA THR A 116 -5.84 12.36 3.49
C THR A 116 -5.16 13.74 3.50
N PRO A 117 -4.67 14.21 4.66
CA PRO A 117 -3.88 15.43 4.71
C PRO A 117 -2.63 15.40 3.80
N GLY A 118 -2.10 14.22 3.50
CA GLY A 118 -0.93 14.05 2.63
C GLY A 118 -1.17 14.48 1.18
N GLU A 119 -2.40 14.37 0.67
CA GLU A 119 -2.72 14.79 -0.71
C GLU A 119 -2.61 16.30 -0.89
N ARG A 120 -2.88 17.07 0.16
CA ARG A 120 -2.79 18.54 0.18
C ARG A 120 -1.36 19.07 0.09
N LYS A 121 -0.36 18.18 0.17
CA LYS A 121 1.03 18.51 -0.18
C LYS A 121 1.20 18.73 -1.69
N PHE A 122 0.37 18.07 -2.51
CA PHE A 122 0.53 18.02 -3.96
C PHE A 122 -0.56 18.77 -4.72
N PHE A 123 -1.75 18.92 -4.14
CA PHE A 123 -2.94 19.44 -4.81
C PHE A 123 -3.67 20.45 -3.95
N SER A 124 -4.25 21.48 -4.58
CA SER A 124 -5.19 22.40 -3.93
C SER A 124 -6.55 21.73 -3.70
N GLU A 125 -7.39 22.26 -2.81
CA GLU A 125 -8.76 21.75 -2.59
C GLU A 125 -9.59 21.78 -3.87
N GLU A 126 -9.40 22.80 -4.73
CA GLU A 126 -10.07 22.92 -6.01
C GLU A 126 -9.65 21.81 -6.98
N ASP A 127 -8.34 21.51 -7.07
CA ASP A 127 -7.81 20.44 -7.90
C ASP A 127 -8.27 19.07 -7.41
N ILE A 128 -8.29 18.87 -6.09
CA ILE A 128 -8.82 17.65 -5.46
C ILE A 128 -10.28 17.46 -5.85
N ALA A 129 -11.12 18.47 -5.67
CA ALA A 129 -12.54 18.38 -6.00
C ALA A 129 -12.79 18.10 -7.49
N LYS A 130 -12.07 18.79 -8.39
CA LYS A 130 -12.16 18.57 -9.84
C LYS A 130 -11.67 17.19 -10.25
N GLY A 131 -10.57 16.73 -9.65
CA GLY A 131 -10.01 15.41 -9.93
C GLY A 131 -10.92 14.29 -9.42
N ALA A 132 -11.40 14.41 -8.20
CA ALA A 132 -12.28 13.43 -7.57
C ALA A 132 -13.58 13.22 -8.35
N ALA A 133 -14.19 14.30 -8.86
CA ALA A 133 -15.38 14.22 -9.69
C ALA A 133 -15.21 13.44 -11.01
N LYS A 134 -13.97 13.28 -11.47
CA LYS A 134 -13.64 12.51 -12.69
C LYS A 134 -13.33 11.04 -12.41
N LEU A 135 -13.21 10.65 -11.16
CA LEU A 135 -12.97 9.25 -10.81
C LEU A 135 -14.19 8.39 -11.15
N PRO A 136 -14.03 7.09 -11.43
CA PRO A 136 -15.16 6.21 -11.73
C PRO A 136 -16.22 6.21 -10.63
N TRP A 137 -15.80 6.33 -9.36
CA TRP A 137 -16.71 6.38 -8.20
C TRP A 137 -17.22 7.79 -7.89
N GLY A 138 -16.77 8.82 -8.63
CA GLY A 138 -17.17 10.23 -8.47
C GLY A 138 -16.64 10.90 -7.19
N ARG A 139 -15.80 10.24 -6.42
CA ARG A 139 -15.19 10.76 -5.20
C ARG A 139 -13.89 10.04 -4.86
N MET A 140 -13.10 10.64 -3.99
CA MET A 140 -12.01 9.93 -3.32
C MET A 140 -12.54 8.89 -2.34
N GLY A 141 -11.73 7.88 -2.04
CA GLY A 141 -11.97 6.97 -0.91
C GLY A 141 -11.66 7.65 0.42
N THR A 142 -12.11 7.04 1.52
CA THR A 142 -11.81 7.51 2.88
C THR A 142 -10.78 6.60 3.55
N ALA A 143 -10.09 7.12 4.57
CA ALA A 143 -9.15 6.34 5.37
C ALA A 143 -9.86 5.15 6.07
N GLU A 144 -11.12 5.34 6.49
CA GLU A 144 -11.93 4.31 7.12
C GLU A 144 -12.27 3.16 6.18
N GLU A 145 -12.50 3.44 4.89
CA GLU A 145 -12.73 2.39 3.88
C GLU A 145 -11.49 1.51 3.73
N ILE A 146 -10.29 2.11 3.74
CA ILE A 146 -9.04 1.36 3.70
C ILE A 146 -8.77 0.61 4.99
N ALA A 147 -9.06 1.22 6.14
CA ALA A 147 -8.90 0.57 7.45
C ALA A 147 -9.75 -0.71 7.56
N LYS A 148 -10.98 -0.72 7.04
CA LYS A 148 -11.84 -1.93 7.00
C LYS A 148 -11.20 -3.05 6.17
N ALA A 149 -10.59 -2.72 5.04
CA ALA A 149 -9.88 -3.71 4.21
C ALA A 149 -8.65 -4.27 4.94
N ILE A 150 -7.88 -3.43 5.65
CA ILE A 150 -6.74 -3.84 6.45
C ILE A 150 -7.20 -4.77 7.59
N VAL A 151 -8.26 -4.40 8.31
CA VAL A 151 -8.82 -5.24 9.38
C VAL A 151 -9.24 -6.60 8.83
N PHE A 152 -9.91 -6.66 7.68
CA PHE A 152 -10.28 -7.91 7.03
C PHE A 152 -9.05 -8.78 6.74
N THR A 153 -8.00 -8.23 6.11
CA THR A 153 -6.79 -9.01 5.77
C THR A 153 -6.04 -9.53 6.99
N LEU A 154 -6.21 -8.90 8.17
CA LEU A 154 -5.62 -9.31 9.43
C LEU A 154 -6.50 -10.29 10.22
N SER A 155 -7.80 -10.33 9.96
CA SER A 155 -8.77 -11.14 10.70
C SER A 155 -8.73 -12.63 10.32
N GLU A 156 -9.40 -13.45 11.12
CA GLU A 156 -9.60 -14.88 10.86
C GLU A 156 -10.45 -15.13 9.60
N ASP A 157 -11.29 -14.17 9.20
CA ASP A 157 -12.08 -14.27 7.95
C ASP A 157 -11.18 -14.37 6.70
N ALA A 158 -9.91 -13.97 6.82
CA ALA A 158 -8.90 -14.06 5.78
C ALA A 158 -7.88 -15.21 6.03
N ASP A 159 -8.22 -16.24 6.80
CA ASP A 159 -7.26 -17.28 7.22
C ASP A 159 -6.61 -18.03 6.05
N TYR A 160 -7.30 -18.19 4.94
CA TYR A 160 -6.75 -18.84 3.74
C TYR A 160 -6.15 -17.86 2.72
N MET A 161 -5.94 -16.60 3.13
CA MET A 161 -5.44 -15.52 2.28
C MET A 161 -4.01 -15.15 2.65
N THR A 162 -3.05 -15.47 1.78
CA THR A 162 -1.65 -15.02 1.88
C THR A 162 -1.07 -14.70 0.52
N GLY A 163 -0.15 -13.74 0.41
CA GLY A 163 0.43 -13.26 -0.85
C GLY A 163 -0.55 -12.50 -1.75
N SER A 164 -1.75 -12.23 -1.27
CA SER A 164 -2.82 -11.62 -2.04
C SER A 164 -2.77 -10.10 -2.00
N THR A 165 -3.34 -9.47 -3.03
CA THR A 165 -3.53 -8.03 -3.11
C THR A 165 -5.02 -7.70 -3.08
N LEU A 166 -5.46 -6.94 -2.08
CA LEU A 166 -6.81 -6.41 -1.98
C LEU A 166 -6.82 -4.97 -2.47
N THR A 167 -7.39 -4.73 -3.65
CA THR A 167 -7.49 -3.40 -4.25
C THR A 167 -8.78 -2.73 -3.82
N ILE A 168 -8.67 -1.53 -3.21
CA ILE A 168 -9.78 -0.71 -2.73
C ILE A 168 -9.59 0.69 -3.31
N ASP A 169 -9.98 0.87 -4.56
CA ASP A 169 -9.59 2.04 -5.34
C ASP A 169 -10.75 2.72 -6.11
N GLY A 170 -11.98 2.27 -5.90
CA GLY A 170 -13.15 2.81 -6.61
C GLY A 170 -13.07 2.63 -8.13
N GLY A 171 -12.29 1.64 -8.60
CA GLY A 171 -12.12 1.34 -10.02
C GLY A 171 -11.08 2.21 -10.74
N VAL A 172 -10.30 3.03 -10.04
CA VAL A 172 -9.33 3.95 -10.66
C VAL A 172 -8.23 3.24 -11.43
N SER A 173 -7.87 2.03 -11.04
CA SER A 173 -6.88 1.21 -11.73
C SER A 173 -7.42 0.46 -12.95
N LEU A 174 -8.73 0.46 -13.17
CA LEU A 174 -9.35 -0.12 -14.36
C LEU A 174 -9.31 0.87 -15.53
N PRO A 175 -9.40 0.40 -16.79
CA PRO A 175 -9.35 1.27 -17.96
C PRO A 175 -10.68 2.04 -18.18
N TRP A 176 -11.14 2.77 -17.18
CA TRP A 176 -12.38 3.54 -17.19
C TRP A 176 -12.40 4.67 -18.24
N TRP A 177 -11.20 5.15 -18.62
CA TRP A 177 -11.03 6.13 -19.72
C TRP A 177 -11.35 5.55 -21.08
N SER A 178 -11.45 4.25 -21.22
CA SER A 178 -11.77 3.55 -22.47
C SER A 178 -13.26 3.32 -22.69
N ASN A 179 -14.12 4.09 -22.01
CA ASN A 179 -15.56 3.95 -22.13
C ASN A 179 -16.02 4.23 -23.55
N ARG A 180 -16.42 3.20 -24.29
CA ARG A 180 -16.73 3.25 -25.72
C ARG A 180 -18.10 3.90 -26.01
N ASP A 181 -18.94 4.05 -25.00
CA ASP A 181 -20.29 4.60 -25.17
C ASP A 181 -20.29 6.14 -25.29
N SER A 182 -19.20 6.82 -24.94
CA SER A 182 -19.11 8.28 -25.03
C SER A 182 -18.75 8.80 -26.42
N GLY A 183 -18.28 7.96 -27.34
CA GLY A 183 -17.83 8.37 -28.69
C GLY A 183 -16.58 9.26 -28.67
N GLU A 184 -16.00 9.52 -27.52
CA GLU A 184 -14.78 10.29 -27.32
C GLU A 184 -13.63 9.33 -27.01
N MET A 185 -12.77 9.08 -28.01
CA MET A 185 -11.44 8.49 -27.82
C MET A 185 -10.40 9.60 -27.84
#